data_c9b7a04da8b24611667a9c9be2d7edc5
#
_entry.id   c9b7a04da8b24611667a9c9be2d7edc5
#
_cell.length_a   1.000
_cell.length_b   1.000
_cell.length_c   1.000
_cell.angle_alpha   90.00
_cell.angle_beta   90.00
_cell.angle_gamma   90.00
#
_symmetry.space_group_name_H-M   'P 1'
#
loop_
_entity.id
_entity.type
_entity.pdbx_description
1 polymer ?
#
loop_
_entity_poly.entity_id
_entity_poly.type
_entity_poly.pdbx_seq_one_letter_code
_entity_poly.pdbx_strand_id
1 'polypeptide(L)'
;LGPLTHLDAAGYEAVFATPKGKRAHALPPSYDPTYFDPPLRCNVTEPDIAVKVKALDESSRLDKVVNLSEWFPERPYFSEPDFLRQFEAYYNRRAEVWKELEDYSCLVLVGGSGPLIDMANNQRVHDAILGFHKLDKPVAGICYGVTPLAFAREIDTRKSLIRGKHVTGHCIEYDYKDGTGFLNTDLNMGPPPYPLEYLLSDAVGPDGQYHGNFGRRTSVIVDWPFITARSLQCSFEFGEQLVNMLDKGLRRYGW
;
A
#
# COMPACT_ATOMS: atom_id res chain seq x y z
N LEU A 1 -7.77 -5.90 7.71
CA LEU A 1 -9.14 -6.05 8.22
C LEU A 1 -9.92 -4.73 8.13
N GLY A 2 -9.41 -3.62 8.71
CA GLY A 2 -10.15 -2.36 8.81
C GLY A 2 -10.77 -1.87 7.51
N PRO A 3 -10.01 -1.69 6.41
CA PRO A 3 -10.60 -1.29 5.11
C PRO A 3 -11.69 -2.23 4.63
N LEU A 4 -11.48 -3.56 4.72
CA LEU A 4 -12.48 -4.55 4.31
C LEU A 4 -13.79 -4.40 5.09
N THR A 5 -13.70 -4.19 6.41
CA THR A 5 -14.89 -4.03 7.27
C THR A 5 -15.76 -2.85 6.79
N HIS A 6 -15.14 -1.71 6.47
CA HIS A 6 -15.88 -0.52 6.04
C HIS A 6 -16.35 -0.62 4.58
N LEU A 7 -15.53 -1.16 3.68
CA LEU A 7 -15.89 -1.36 2.29
C LEU A 7 -17.05 -2.36 2.14
N ASP A 8 -17.00 -3.48 2.86
CA ASP A 8 -18.09 -4.46 2.87
C ASP A 8 -19.41 -3.85 3.39
N ALA A 9 -19.33 -3.07 4.48
CA ALA A 9 -20.50 -2.40 5.04
C ALA A 9 -21.10 -1.34 4.08
N ALA A 10 -20.26 -0.76 3.22
CA ALA A 10 -20.69 0.18 2.19
C ALA A 10 -21.09 -0.50 0.85
N GLY A 11 -21.04 -1.84 0.77
CA GLY A 11 -21.45 -2.60 -0.41
C GLY A 11 -20.40 -2.72 -1.51
N TYR A 12 -19.14 -2.40 -1.23
CA TYR A 12 -18.04 -2.60 -2.16
C TYR A 12 -17.52 -4.03 -2.13
N GLU A 13 -17.22 -4.58 -3.30
CA GLU A 13 -16.55 -5.87 -3.43
C GLU A 13 -15.02 -5.67 -3.46
N ALA A 14 -14.29 -6.40 -2.60
CA ALA A 14 -12.83 -6.37 -2.61
C ALA A 14 -12.27 -7.47 -3.51
N VAL A 15 -11.44 -7.08 -4.47
CA VAL A 15 -10.66 -7.97 -5.32
C VAL A 15 -9.22 -7.98 -4.82
N PHE A 16 -8.69 -9.16 -4.52
CA PHE A 16 -7.31 -9.31 -4.05
C PHE A 16 -6.38 -9.57 -5.22
N ALA A 17 -5.21 -8.92 -5.21
CA ALA A 17 -4.17 -9.14 -6.18
C ALA A 17 -2.84 -9.43 -5.49
N THR A 18 -2.08 -10.38 -6.03
CA THR A 18 -0.70 -10.66 -5.60
C THR A 18 0.20 -10.83 -6.82
N PRO A 19 1.53 -10.76 -6.66
CA PRO A 19 2.45 -10.82 -7.81
C PRO A 19 2.31 -12.05 -8.70
N LYS A 20 1.85 -13.17 -8.13
CA LYS A 20 1.76 -14.46 -8.84
C LYS A 20 0.39 -15.13 -8.71
N GLY A 21 -0.65 -14.43 -8.31
CA GLY A 21 -1.99 -14.99 -8.11
C GLY A 21 -2.06 -16.05 -6.99
N LYS A 22 -1.08 -16.05 -6.08
CA LYS A 22 -1.08 -16.98 -4.95
C LYS A 22 -1.61 -16.26 -3.72
N ARG A 23 -2.38 -16.98 -2.91
CA ARG A 23 -2.87 -16.50 -1.63
C ARG A 23 -1.73 -15.99 -0.75
N ALA A 24 -1.92 -14.82 -0.16
CA ALA A 24 -1.09 -14.30 0.91
C ALA A 24 -1.73 -14.61 2.27
N HIS A 25 -0.93 -15.01 3.24
CA HIS A 25 -1.37 -15.31 4.61
C HIS A 25 -1.03 -14.16 5.55
N ALA A 26 -1.86 -14.00 6.59
CA ALA A 26 -1.56 -13.07 7.66
C ALA A 26 -0.30 -13.53 8.43
N LEU A 27 0.54 -12.57 8.83
CA LEU A 27 1.68 -12.85 9.70
C LEU A 27 1.25 -12.86 11.17
N PRO A 28 1.97 -13.60 12.05
CA PRO A 28 1.66 -13.71 13.48
C PRO A 28 1.35 -12.38 14.18
N PRO A 29 2.08 -11.27 13.96
CA PRO A 29 1.74 -9.99 14.57
C PRO A 29 0.31 -9.51 14.32
N SER A 30 -0.35 -9.98 13.25
CA SER A 30 -1.71 -9.57 12.90
C SER A 30 -2.81 -10.39 13.58
N TYR A 31 -2.50 -11.61 14.03
CA TYR A 31 -3.50 -12.52 14.63
C TYR A 31 -3.09 -13.10 15.99
N ASP A 32 -1.88 -12.80 16.48
CA ASP A 32 -1.44 -13.17 17.82
C ASP A 32 -1.56 -11.98 18.77
N PRO A 33 -2.56 -11.97 19.69
CA PRO A 33 -2.77 -10.86 20.61
C PRO A 33 -1.66 -10.77 21.67
N THR A 34 -0.81 -11.78 21.80
CA THR A 34 0.33 -11.78 22.72
C THR A 34 1.61 -11.25 22.09
N TYR A 35 1.61 -11.04 20.77
CA TYR A 35 2.77 -10.50 20.08
C TYR A 35 3.09 -9.09 20.56
N PHE A 36 4.24 -8.96 21.21
CA PHE A 36 4.78 -7.69 21.67
C PHE A 36 5.72 -7.10 20.62
N ASP A 37 5.43 -5.88 20.20
CA ASP A 37 6.26 -5.15 19.24
C ASP A 37 7.30 -4.30 20.00
N PRO A 38 8.61 -4.61 19.90
CA PRO A 38 9.62 -3.91 20.64
C PRO A 38 9.74 -2.41 20.35
N PRO A 39 9.67 -1.93 19.08
CA PRO A 39 9.65 -0.51 18.78
C PRO A 39 8.45 0.23 19.35
N LEU A 40 7.26 -0.36 19.25
CA LEU A 40 6.01 0.23 19.77
C LEU A 40 5.85 0.05 21.28
N ARG A 41 6.61 -0.85 21.91
CA ARG A 41 6.54 -1.21 23.34
C ARG A 41 5.15 -1.60 23.82
N CYS A 42 4.38 -2.25 22.95
CA CYS A 42 3.03 -2.74 23.26
C CYS A 42 2.67 -3.93 22.39
N ASN A 43 1.60 -4.64 22.77
CA ASN A 43 0.98 -5.62 21.89
C ASN A 43 0.29 -4.89 20.74
N VAL A 44 0.43 -5.40 19.51
CA VAL A 44 0.01 -4.69 18.30
C VAL A 44 -1.44 -4.94 17.92
N THR A 45 -2.00 -6.08 18.33
CA THR A 45 -3.34 -6.49 17.89
C THR A 45 -4.21 -6.83 19.10
N GLU A 46 -5.33 -6.16 19.23
CA GLU A 46 -6.32 -6.45 20.26
C GLU A 46 -6.91 -7.86 20.07
N PRO A 47 -7.28 -8.58 21.17
CA PRO A 47 -7.75 -9.96 21.08
C PRO A 47 -8.94 -10.18 20.15
N ASP A 48 -9.91 -9.27 20.15
CA ASP A 48 -11.10 -9.35 19.29
C ASP A 48 -10.75 -9.12 17.79
N ILE A 49 -9.77 -8.27 17.52
CA ILE A 49 -9.24 -8.05 16.18
C ILE A 49 -8.44 -9.26 15.69
N ALA A 50 -7.61 -9.84 16.57
CA ALA A 50 -6.84 -11.05 16.25
C ALA A 50 -7.75 -12.20 15.81
N VAL A 51 -8.86 -12.43 16.52
CA VAL A 51 -9.85 -13.44 16.16
C VAL A 51 -10.45 -13.19 14.77
N LYS A 52 -10.80 -11.94 14.47
CA LYS A 52 -11.37 -11.58 13.15
C LYS A 52 -10.34 -11.72 12.03
N VAL A 53 -9.08 -11.36 12.26
CA VAL A 53 -7.99 -11.54 11.28
C VAL A 53 -7.77 -13.01 11.00
N LYS A 54 -7.71 -13.85 12.04
CA LYS A 54 -7.55 -15.28 11.89
C LYS A 54 -8.72 -15.91 11.12
N ALA A 55 -9.94 -15.54 11.43
CA ALA A 55 -11.14 -16.00 10.72
C ALA A 55 -11.12 -15.59 9.23
N LEU A 56 -10.67 -14.37 8.92
CA LEU A 56 -10.47 -13.91 7.54
C LEU A 56 -9.38 -14.73 6.83
N ASP A 57 -8.25 -14.96 7.49
CA ASP A 57 -7.13 -15.71 6.93
C ASP A 57 -7.48 -17.19 6.72
N GLU A 58 -8.35 -17.80 7.53
CA GLU A 58 -8.83 -19.16 7.37
C GLU A 58 -10.00 -19.29 6.38
N SER A 59 -10.58 -18.17 5.96
CA SER A 59 -11.73 -18.17 5.04
C SER A 59 -11.31 -18.39 3.59
N SER A 60 -12.24 -18.85 2.75
CA SER A 60 -12.06 -18.96 1.30
C SER A 60 -12.05 -17.62 0.58
N ARG A 61 -12.33 -16.51 1.29
CA ARG A 61 -12.39 -15.17 0.70
C ARG A 61 -11.07 -14.75 0.06
N LEU A 62 -9.94 -15.20 0.64
CA LEU A 62 -8.61 -14.88 0.16
C LEU A 62 -8.07 -15.88 -0.87
N ASP A 63 -8.86 -16.85 -1.30
CA ASP A 63 -8.41 -17.88 -2.26
C ASP A 63 -8.50 -17.39 -3.71
N LYS A 64 -9.46 -16.51 -4.01
CA LYS A 64 -9.61 -15.93 -5.34
C LYS A 64 -8.72 -14.70 -5.46
N VAL A 65 -7.54 -14.88 -6.02
CA VAL A 65 -6.52 -13.84 -6.14
C VAL A 65 -6.19 -13.58 -7.60
N VAL A 66 -6.21 -12.32 -8.00
CA VAL A 66 -5.75 -11.88 -9.32
C VAL A 66 -4.24 -11.98 -9.40
N ASN A 67 -3.76 -12.50 -10.50
CA ASN A 67 -2.32 -12.55 -10.80
C ASN A 67 -1.88 -11.23 -11.44
N LEU A 68 -1.14 -10.43 -10.69
CA LEU A 68 -0.70 -9.12 -11.17
C LEU A 68 0.21 -9.22 -12.41
N SER A 69 0.90 -10.36 -12.60
CA SER A 69 1.73 -10.58 -13.79
C SER A 69 0.93 -10.83 -15.08
N GLU A 70 -0.35 -11.21 -14.96
CA GLU A 70 -1.26 -11.35 -16.12
C GLU A 70 -1.84 -9.99 -16.51
N TRP A 71 -2.01 -9.09 -15.56
CA TRP A 71 -2.43 -7.71 -15.83
C TRP A 71 -1.30 -6.93 -16.49
N PHE A 72 -0.16 -6.85 -15.80
CA PHE A 72 1.01 -6.09 -16.24
C PHE A 72 2.17 -7.04 -16.52
N PRO A 73 2.59 -7.23 -17.78
CA PRO A 73 3.75 -8.05 -18.11
C PRO A 73 5.04 -7.46 -17.51
N GLU A 74 6.08 -8.24 -17.50
CA GLU A 74 7.40 -7.74 -17.16
C GLU A 74 7.86 -6.73 -18.21
N ARG A 75 8.51 -5.65 -17.77
CA ARG A 75 9.12 -4.69 -18.67
C ARG A 75 10.31 -5.36 -19.35
N PRO A 76 10.42 -5.30 -20.69
CA PRO A 76 11.53 -5.93 -21.40
C PRO A 76 12.87 -5.27 -21.04
N TYR A 77 13.92 -6.08 -21.07
CA TYR A 77 15.29 -5.62 -20.85
C TYR A 77 15.89 -5.11 -22.16
N PHE A 78 16.62 -4.01 -22.10
CA PHE A 78 17.26 -3.39 -23.28
C PHE A 78 18.19 -4.34 -24.04
N SER A 79 18.75 -5.34 -23.37
CA SER A 79 19.63 -6.36 -23.96
C SER A 79 18.90 -7.43 -24.77
N GLU A 80 17.57 -7.45 -24.77
CA GLU A 80 16.80 -8.44 -25.53
C GLU A 80 16.80 -8.13 -27.04
N PRO A 81 16.91 -9.14 -27.94
CA PRO A 81 17.03 -8.92 -29.38
C PRO A 81 15.89 -8.09 -29.99
N ASP A 82 14.66 -8.30 -29.50
CA ASP A 82 13.46 -7.62 -30.00
C ASP A 82 12.95 -6.53 -29.04
N PHE A 83 13.85 -5.93 -28.27
CA PHE A 83 13.50 -4.98 -27.21
C PHE A 83 12.44 -3.95 -27.62
N LEU A 84 12.63 -3.26 -28.75
CA LEU A 84 11.70 -2.19 -29.16
C LEU A 84 10.28 -2.71 -29.41
N ARG A 85 10.15 -3.87 -30.03
CA ARG A 85 8.85 -4.52 -30.28
C ARG A 85 8.19 -4.95 -28.96
N GLN A 86 8.97 -5.57 -28.09
CA GLN A 86 8.49 -5.99 -26.76
C GLN A 86 8.09 -4.78 -25.91
N PHE A 87 8.84 -3.69 -26.01
CA PHE A 87 8.57 -2.44 -25.29
C PHE A 87 7.28 -1.77 -25.79
N GLU A 88 7.04 -1.76 -27.10
CA GLU A 88 5.76 -1.31 -27.67
C GLU A 88 4.59 -2.18 -27.18
N ALA A 89 4.73 -3.51 -27.26
CA ALA A 89 3.72 -4.46 -26.78
C ALA A 89 3.42 -4.26 -25.27
N TYR A 90 4.45 -4.03 -24.45
CA TYR A 90 4.31 -3.71 -23.04
C TYR A 90 3.44 -2.47 -22.81
N TYR A 91 3.70 -1.36 -23.52
CA TYR A 91 2.92 -0.14 -23.38
C TYR A 91 1.48 -0.29 -23.88
N ASN A 92 1.27 -1.05 -24.97
CA ASN A 92 -0.06 -1.34 -25.48
C ASN A 92 -0.86 -2.15 -24.45
N ARG A 93 -0.28 -3.23 -23.91
CA ARG A 93 -0.95 -4.03 -22.86
C ARG A 93 -1.25 -3.21 -21.62
N ARG A 94 -0.33 -2.38 -21.17
CA ARG A 94 -0.55 -1.46 -20.04
C ARG A 94 -1.75 -0.53 -20.31
N ALA A 95 -1.86 0.02 -21.48
CA ALA A 95 -2.96 0.91 -21.85
C ALA A 95 -4.32 0.19 -21.88
N GLU A 96 -4.34 -1.09 -22.30
CA GLU A 96 -5.54 -1.94 -22.22
C GLU A 96 -5.95 -2.18 -20.77
N VAL A 97 -4.99 -2.60 -19.92
CA VAL A 97 -5.27 -2.81 -18.48
C VAL A 97 -5.80 -1.54 -17.82
N TRP A 98 -5.25 -0.38 -18.15
CA TRP A 98 -5.75 0.89 -17.58
C TRP A 98 -7.23 1.17 -17.94
N LYS A 99 -7.73 0.68 -19.08
CA LYS A 99 -9.16 0.72 -19.38
C LYS A 99 -9.95 -0.27 -18.53
N GLU A 100 -9.40 -1.48 -18.31
CA GLU A 100 -10.00 -2.47 -17.42
C GLU A 100 -10.12 -1.95 -15.96
N LEU A 101 -9.19 -1.05 -15.52
CA LEU A 101 -9.25 -0.42 -14.21
C LEU A 101 -10.43 0.56 -14.03
N GLU A 102 -11.14 0.92 -15.09
CA GLU A 102 -12.35 1.74 -15.01
C GLU A 102 -13.46 1.06 -14.19
N ASP A 103 -13.47 -0.26 -14.14
CA ASP A 103 -14.45 -1.05 -13.37
C ASP A 103 -14.16 -1.06 -11.85
N TYR A 104 -12.98 -0.59 -11.42
CA TYR A 104 -12.61 -0.54 -10.01
C TYR A 104 -12.76 0.86 -9.42
N SER A 105 -13.23 0.94 -8.18
CA SER A 105 -13.46 2.23 -7.49
C SER A 105 -12.20 2.83 -6.89
N CYS A 106 -11.26 2.00 -6.42
CA CYS A 106 -10.01 2.45 -5.80
C CYS A 106 -8.94 1.33 -5.81
N LEU A 107 -7.69 1.72 -5.57
CA LEU A 107 -6.57 0.82 -5.30
C LEU A 107 -6.20 0.90 -3.82
N VAL A 108 -6.03 -0.25 -3.16
CA VAL A 108 -5.57 -0.33 -1.77
C VAL A 108 -4.25 -1.09 -1.69
N LEU A 109 -3.20 -0.40 -1.26
CA LEU A 109 -1.87 -0.94 -1.03
C LEU A 109 -1.75 -1.37 0.44
N VAL A 110 -1.72 -2.68 0.65
CA VAL A 110 -1.73 -3.27 1.99
C VAL A 110 -0.33 -3.21 2.61
N GLY A 111 -0.27 -2.83 3.87
CA GLY A 111 0.97 -2.73 4.63
C GLY A 111 1.49 -4.06 5.18
N GLY A 112 2.33 -3.97 6.17
CA GLY A 112 3.24 -4.98 6.68
C GLY A 112 4.65 -4.72 6.13
N SER A 113 5.63 -5.55 6.48
CA SER A 113 7.03 -5.37 6.08
C SER A 113 7.28 -5.70 4.59
N GLY A 114 6.47 -6.59 4.01
CA GLY A 114 6.61 -7.05 2.62
C GLY A 114 6.74 -5.94 1.57
N PRO A 115 5.94 -4.87 1.60
CA PRO A 115 6.02 -3.77 0.65
C PRO A 115 7.39 -3.13 0.49
N LEU A 116 8.22 -3.12 1.53
CA LEU A 116 9.61 -2.65 1.44
C LEU A 116 10.50 -3.55 0.58
N ILE A 117 10.13 -4.83 0.47
CA ILE A 117 10.90 -5.85 -0.24
C ILE A 117 10.45 -5.96 -1.70
N ASP A 118 9.14 -6.09 -1.93
CA ASP A 118 8.62 -6.50 -3.24
C ASP A 118 7.66 -5.52 -3.91
N MET A 119 7.25 -4.43 -3.23
CA MET A 119 6.37 -3.42 -3.82
C MET A 119 7.07 -2.10 -4.13
N ALA A 120 8.10 -1.71 -3.36
CA ALA A 120 8.75 -0.40 -3.46
C ALA A 120 9.21 -0.07 -4.90
N ASN A 121 9.92 -0.98 -5.53
CA ASN A 121 10.48 -0.84 -6.88
C ASN A 121 9.76 -1.73 -7.91
N ASN A 122 8.57 -2.21 -7.60
CA ASN A 122 7.85 -3.13 -8.47
C ASN A 122 7.14 -2.37 -9.59
N GLN A 123 7.58 -2.58 -10.82
CA GLN A 123 7.02 -1.91 -12.00
C GLN A 123 5.52 -2.15 -12.17
N ARG A 124 5.03 -3.37 -11.88
CA ARG A 124 3.60 -3.70 -12.01
C ARG A 124 2.74 -2.94 -10.99
N VAL A 125 3.26 -2.78 -9.78
CA VAL A 125 2.61 -1.97 -8.74
C VAL A 125 2.57 -0.50 -9.15
N HIS A 126 3.67 0.03 -9.70
CA HIS A 126 3.72 1.40 -10.22
C HIS A 126 2.75 1.61 -11.39
N ASP A 127 2.66 0.64 -12.31
CA ASP A 127 1.72 0.71 -13.43
C ASP A 127 0.25 0.71 -12.97
N ALA A 128 -0.08 -0.06 -11.92
CA ALA A 128 -1.40 0.00 -11.30
C ALA A 128 -1.67 1.36 -10.67
N ILE A 129 -0.74 1.88 -9.86
CA ILE A 129 -0.85 3.20 -9.23
C ILE A 129 -1.07 4.30 -10.29
N LEU A 130 -0.27 4.28 -11.35
CA LEU A 130 -0.38 5.23 -12.46
C LEU A 130 -1.74 5.14 -13.17
N GLY A 131 -2.26 3.92 -13.34
CA GLY A 131 -3.58 3.71 -13.96
C GLY A 131 -4.70 4.32 -13.13
N PHE A 132 -4.77 4.04 -11.84
CA PHE A 132 -5.76 4.64 -10.94
C PHE A 132 -5.61 6.16 -10.84
N HIS A 133 -4.39 6.66 -10.74
CA HIS A 133 -4.11 8.10 -10.73
C HIS A 133 -4.58 8.78 -12.03
N LYS A 134 -4.32 8.18 -13.19
CA LYS A 134 -4.75 8.70 -14.50
C LYS A 134 -6.27 8.74 -14.63
N LEU A 135 -6.97 7.81 -13.99
CA LEU A 135 -8.44 7.73 -13.96
C LEU A 135 -9.05 8.64 -12.87
N ASP A 136 -8.25 9.43 -12.17
CA ASP A 136 -8.65 10.27 -11.02
C ASP A 136 -9.39 9.47 -9.93
N LYS A 137 -8.94 8.24 -9.69
CA LYS A 137 -9.49 7.33 -8.67
C LYS A 137 -8.60 7.27 -7.43
N PRO A 138 -9.18 7.02 -6.23
CA PRO A 138 -8.41 6.93 -5.00
C PRO A 138 -7.31 5.86 -5.05
N VAL A 139 -6.12 6.25 -4.59
CA VAL A 139 -5.01 5.35 -4.29
C VAL A 139 -4.75 5.41 -2.79
N ALA A 140 -4.98 4.30 -2.13
CA ALA A 140 -4.94 4.15 -0.68
C ALA A 140 -3.71 3.33 -0.26
N GLY A 141 -2.97 3.78 0.75
CA GLY A 141 -1.83 3.05 1.29
C GLY A 141 -1.76 3.14 2.81
N ILE A 142 -1.41 2.03 3.46
CA ILE A 142 -1.27 1.98 4.92
C ILE A 142 0.08 1.41 5.33
N CYS A 143 0.71 2.03 6.34
CA CYS A 143 1.98 1.60 6.91
C CYS A 143 3.06 1.57 5.81
N TYR A 144 3.85 0.50 5.69
CA TYR A 144 4.79 0.33 4.59
C TYR A 144 4.14 0.15 3.20
N GLY A 145 2.84 -0.12 3.13
CA GLY A 145 2.09 -0.12 1.86
C GLY A 145 2.11 1.23 1.13
N VAL A 146 2.49 2.31 1.82
CA VAL A 146 2.69 3.64 1.22
C VAL A 146 3.99 3.75 0.41
N THR A 147 4.95 2.83 0.63
CA THR A 147 6.29 2.90 0.02
C THR A 147 6.28 3.06 -1.52
N PRO A 148 5.46 2.33 -2.30
CA PRO A 148 5.46 2.50 -3.76
C PRO A 148 5.12 3.91 -4.21
N LEU A 149 4.36 4.69 -3.43
CA LEU A 149 4.02 6.08 -3.76
C LEU A 149 5.24 6.99 -3.77
N ALA A 150 6.24 6.71 -2.93
CA ALA A 150 7.49 7.47 -2.92
C ALA A 150 8.29 7.33 -4.24
N PHE A 151 8.13 6.20 -4.94
CA PHE A 151 8.87 5.88 -6.15
C PHE A 151 8.07 6.09 -7.44
N ALA A 152 6.74 6.04 -7.39
CA ALA A 152 5.90 6.24 -8.57
C ALA A 152 6.05 7.66 -9.14
N ARG A 153 6.23 7.74 -10.45
CA ARG A 153 6.48 9.00 -11.18
C ARG A 153 5.47 9.20 -12.28
N GLU A 154 5.01 10.43 -12.45
CA GLU A 154 4.24 10.82 -13.63
C GLU A 154 5.04 10.57 -14.92
N ILE A 155 4.33 10.16 -15.96
CA ILE A 155 4.97 9.81 -17.24
C ILE A 155 5.56 11.02 -17.93
N ASP A 156 4.81 12.12 -17.95
CA ASP A 156 5.19 13.32 -18.71
C ASP A 156 6.21 14.18 -17.96
N THR A 157 5.93 14.46 -16.69
CA THR A 157 6.73 15.40 -15.89
C THR A 157 7.90 14.73 -15.20
N ARG A 158 7.87 13.39 -15.03
CA ARG A 158 8.82 12.57 -14.26
C ARG A 158 8.85 12.91 -12.76
N LYS A 159 7.95 13.76 -12.30
CA LYS A 159 7.83 14.11 -10.89
C LYS A 159 7.14 12.99 -10.11
N SER A 160 7.38 12.97 -8.81
CA SER A 160 6.63 12.08 -7.90
C SER A 160 5.14 12.35 -8.01
N LEU A 161 4.31 11.30 -8.02
CA LEU A 161 2.85 11.43 -8.01
C LEU A 161 2.33 12.16 -6.76
N ILE A 162 3.05 12.01 -5.65
CA ILE A 162 2.72 12.66 -4.38
C ILE A 162 3.41 14.01 -4.18
N ARG A 163 4.04 14.57 -5.23
CA ARG A 163 4.64 15.91 -5.13
C ARG A 163 3.57 16.95 -4.81
N GLY A 164 3.85 17.79 -3.82
CA GLY A 164 2.92 18.82 -3.34
C GLY A 164 1.75 18.27 -2.52
N LYS A 165 1.76 16.97 -2.18
CA LYS A 165 0.72 16.32 -1.39
C LYS A 165 1.06 16.24 0.09
N HIS A 166 0.03 16.17 0.90
CA HIS A 166 0.12 15.82 2.31
C HIS A 166 -0.06 14.31 2.47
N VAL A 167 0.90 13.65 3.10
CA VAL A 167 0.92 12.19 3.26
C VAL A 167 1.39 11.78 4.65
N THR A 168 1.10 10.55 5.03
CA THR A 168 1.70 9.87 6.18
C THR A 168 2.10 8.46 5.78
N GLY A 169 2.84 7.77 6.62
CA GLY A 169 3.26 6.40 6.45
C GLY A 169 4.00 5.92 7.68
N HIS A 170 4.54 4.72 7.65
CA HIS A 170 5.29 4.20 8.79
C HIS A 170 6.46 5.12 9.14
N CYS A 171 6.61 5.44 10.44
CA CYS A 171 7.62 6.36 10.95
C CYS A 171 8.91 5.62 11.28
N ILE A 172 10.04 6.26 11.05
CA ILE A 172 11.37 5.72 11.38
C ILE A 172 11.53 5.44 12.89
N GLU A 173 10.79 6.13 13.75
CA GLU A 173 10.79 5.90 15.19
C GLU A 173 10.36 4.47 15.54
N TYR A 174 9.49 3.86 14.72
CA TYR A 174 8.93 2.53 14.94
C TYR A 174 9.63 1.46 14.09
N ASP A 175 10.70 1.78 13.40
CA ASP A 175 11.49 0.80 12.66
C ASP A 175 12.31 -0.09 13.60
N TYR A 176 12.44 -1.37 13.25
CA TYR A 176 13.33 -2.31 13.93
C TYR A 176 14.80 -1.96 13.63
N LYS A 177 15.44 -1.27 14.56
CA LYS A 177 16.79 -0.72 14.35
C LYS A 177 17.88 -1.77 14.32
N ASP A 178 17.67 -2.88 15.03
CA ASP A 178 18.58 -4.02 15.10
C ASP A 178 18.30 -5.09 14.03
N GLY A 179 17.25 -4.91 13.23
CA GLY A 179 16.82 -5.81 12.20
C GLY A 179 16.14 -7.10 12.68
N THR A 180 16.03 -7.29 13.99
CA THR A 180 15.30 -8.43 14.53
C THR A 180 13.79 -8.20 14.38
N GLY A 181 13.06 -9.25 14.03
CA GLY A 181 11.60 -9.20 13.92
C GLY A 181 11.03 -8.40 12.73
N PHE A 182 11.86 -7.77 11.89
CA PHE A 182 11.38 -7.00 10.74
C PHE A 182 10.42 -7.79 9.83
N LEU A 183 10.75 -9.06 9.57
CA LEU A 183 9.88 -9.99 8.84
C LEU A 183 9.27 -11.06 9.74
N ASN A 184 9.36 -10.92 11.05
CA ASN A 184 9.00 -11.95 12.01
C ASN A 184 9.68 -13.30 11.69
N THR A 185 10.98 -13.25 11.41
CA THR A 185 11.83 -14.41 11.10
C THR A 185 13.06 -14.40 12.01
N ASP A 186 13.70 -15.54 12.15
CA ASP A 186 14.98 -15.67 12.88
C ASP A 186 16.16 -15.10 12.06
N LEU A 187 15.93 -14.72 10.82
CA LEU A 187 16.93 -14.13 9.96
C LEU A 187 17.13 -12.65 10.30
N ASN A 188 18.31 -12.29 10.75
CA ASN A 188 18.67 -10.89 10.94
C ASN A 188 19.00 -10.26 9.58
N MET A 189 18.05 -9.48 9.05
CA MET A 189 18.18 -8.77 7.77
C MET A 189 18.68 -7.33 7.93
N GLY A 190 19.01 -6.91 9.13
CA GLY A 190 19.29 -5.50 9.41
C GLY A 190 18.03 -4.64 9.50
N PRO A 191 18.18 -3.32 9.61
CA PRO A 191 17.05 -2.40 9.61
C PRO A 191 16.31 -2.45 8.27
N PRO A 192 15.05 -1.95 8.20
CA PRO A 192 14.32 -1.84 6.93
C PRO A 192 15.18 -1.17 5.85
N PRO A 193 15.19 -1.70 4.62
CA PRO A 193 16.09 -1.21 3.56
C PRO A 193 15.77 0.23 3.13
N TYR A 194 14.56 0.71 3.43
CA TYR A 194 14.11 2.06 3.11
C TYR A 194 13.55 2.76 4.34
N PRO A 195 14.14 3.89 4.78
CA PRO A 195 13.54 4.75 5.81
C PRO A 195 12.36 5.51 5.19
N LEU A 196 11.17 4.94 5.26
CA LEU A 196 9.98 5.40 4.53
C LEU A 196 9.65 6.87 4.80
N GLU A 197 9.79 7.33 6.03
CA GLU A 197 9.57 8.72 6.41
C GLU A 197 10.42 9.69 5.59
N TYR A 198 11.71 9.38 5.40
CA TYR A 198 12.61 10.22 4.61
C TYR A 198 12.27 10.16 3.13
N LEU A 199 11.93 8.98 2.60
CA LEU A 199 11.54 8.83 1.20
C LEU A 199 10.25 9.59 0.89
N LEU A 200 9.27 9.55 1.78
CA LEU A 200 8.03 10.32 1.60
C LEU A 200 8.28 11.82 1.69
N SER A 201 9.11 12.26 2.65
CA SER A 201 9.47 13.67 2.80
C SER A 201 10.14 14.22 1.55
N ASP A 202 11.06 13.46 0.95
CA ASP A 202 11.70 13.83 -0.32
C ASP A 202 10.71 13.83 -1.49
N ALA A 203 9.85 12.83 -1.56
CA ALA A 203 8.93 12.65 -2.68
C ALA A 203 7.84 13.72 -2.76
N VAL A 204 7.33 14.20 -1.61
CA VAL A 204 6.34 15.29 -1.56
C VAL A 204 6.97 16.65 -1.93
N GLY A 205 8.27 16.81 -1.75
CA GLY A 205 8.99 18.04 -2.08
C GLY A 205 8.59 19.25 -1.23
N PRO A 206 9.04 20.46 -1.62
CA PRO A 206 8.88 21.66 -0.77
C PRO A 206 7.43 22.15 -0.63
N ASP A 207 6.55 21.78 -1.57
CA ASP A 207 5.15 22.22 -1.59
C ASP A 207 4.20 21.21 -0.94
N GLY A 208 4.72 20.07 -0.49
CA GLY A 208 3.99 19.01 0.22
C GLY A 208 4.52 18.80 1.63
N GLN A 209 3.92 17.84 2.34
CA GLN A 209 4.35 17.56 3.70
C GLN A 209 4.12 16.10 4.09
N TYR A 210 5.13 15.47 4.70
CA TYR A 210 4.98 14.25 5.46
C TYR A 210 4.49 14.57 6.88
N HIS A 211 3.45 13.85 7.34
CA HIS A 211 2.85 14.01 8.66
C HIS A 211 3.13 12.79 9.54
N GLY A 212 4.15 12.84 10.39
CA GLY A 212 4.42 11.79 11.40
C GLY A 212 3.31 11.72 12.44
N ASN A 213 2.71 12.89 12.79
CA ASN A 213 1.66 13.02 13.81
C ASN A 213 2.03 12.32 15.13
N PHE A 214 3.28 12.49 15.54
CA PHE A 214 3.79 11.99 16.81
C PHE A 214 2.91 12.51 17.96
N GLY A 215 2.64 11.67 18.94
CA GLY A 215 1.73 11.99 20.04
C GLY A 215 0.23 11.76 19.75
N ARG A 216 -0.16 11.48 18.50
CA ARG A 216 -1.51 10.98 18.19
C ARG A 216 -1.51 9.47 18.06
N ARG A 217 -2.58 8.81 18.54
CA ARG A 217 -2.74 7.36 18.43
C ARG A 217 -2.81 6.95 16.96
N THR A 218 -3.54 7.69 16.14
CA THR A 218 -3.73 7.44 14.73
C THR A 218 -3.26 8.64 13.87
N SER A 219 -2.89 8.36 12.64
CA SER A 219 -2.62 9.36 11.60
C SER A 219 -3.14 8.82 10.28
N VAL A 220 -4.21 9.42 9.78
CA VAL A 220 -4.78 9.19 8.47
C VAL A 220 -4.83 10.52 7.75
N ILE A 221 -4.28 10.59 6.56
CA ILE A 221 -4.20 11.81 5.75
C ILE A 221 -4.88 11.53 4.41
N VAL A 222 -5.85 12.38 4.07
CA VAL A 222 -6.45 12.44 2.74
C VAL A 222 -6.00 13.72 2.06
N ASP A 223 -5.37 13.58 0.92
CA ASP A 223 -5.10 14.64 -0.05
C ASP A 223 -5.31 14.07 -1.45
N TRP A 224 -6.51 14.30 -1.98
CA TRP A 224 -6.99 13.66 -3.20
C TRP A 224 -5.95 13.64 -4.33
N PRO A 225 -5.79 12.51 -5.05
CA PRO A 225 -6.53 11.25 -4.94
C PRO A 225 -5.93 10.26 -3.92
N PHE A 226 -5.01 10.69 -3.07
CA PHE A 226 -4.31 9.81 -2.14
C PHE A 226 -4.97 9.81 -0.77
N ILE A 227 -5.02 8.60 -0.16
CA ILE A 227 -5.24 8.42 1.27
C ILE A 227 -4.12 7.56 1.82
N THR A 228 -3.47 8.03 2.87
CA THR A 228 -2.36 7.36 3.51
C THR A 228 -2.58 7.23 5.00
N ALA A 229 -2.09 6.14 5.60
CA ALA A 229 -2.22 5.89 7.03
C ALA A 229 -0.90 5.37 7.61
N ARG A 230 -0.58 5.82 8.84
CA ARG A 230 0.71 5.60 9.47
C ARG A 230 0.98 4.14 9.84
N SER A 231 0.00 3.46 10.45
CA SER A 231 0.22 2.17 11.09
C SER A 231 -1.04 1.33 11.13
N LEU A 232 -0.90 0.09 11.61
CA LEU A 232 -2.03 -0.83 11.75
C LEU A 232 -3.14 -0.30 12.68
N GLN A 233 -2.80 0.49 13.72
CA GLN A 233 -3.77 1.13 14.60
C GLN A 233 -4.69 2.10 13.85
N CYS A 234 -4.26 2.59 12.69
CA CYS A 234 -5.06 3.48 11.84
C CYS A 234 -6.06 2.73 10.96
N SER A 235 -6.04 1.39 10.92
CA SER A 235 -6.70 0.61 9.86
C SER A 235 -8.20 0.81 9.76
N PHE A 236 -8.90 1.01 10.89
CA PHE A 236 -10.35 1.27 10.89
C PHE A 236 -10.66 2.69 10.44
N GLU A 237 -10.00 3.70 11.00
CA GLU A 237 -10.14 5.09 10.56
C GLU A 237 -9.79 5.26 9.07
N PHE A 238 -8.73 4.60 8.61
CA PHE A 238 -8.35 4.56 7.20
C PHE A 238 -9.46 3.99 6.31
N GLY A 239 -10.08 2.88 6.73
CA GLY A 239 -11.22 2.28 6.02
C GLY A 239 -12.44 3.21 5.98
N GLU A 240 -12.77 3.84 7.10
CA GLU A 240 -13.87 4.82 7.19
C GLU A 240 -13.63 6.01 6.25
N GLN A 241 -12.43 6.61 6.28
CA GLN A 241 -12.13 7.76 5.43
C GLN A 241 -12.04 7.39 3.95
N LEU A 242 -11.61 6.16 3.61
CA LEU A 242 -11.66 5.67 2.25
C LEU A 242 -13.10 5.59 1.73
N VAL A 243 -14.04 5.06 2.52
CA VAL A 243 -15.47 5.06 2.17
C VAL A 243 -16.00 6.49 2.03
N ASN A 244 -15.60 7.41 2.93
CA ASN A 244 -15.98 8.82 2.82
C ASN A 244 -15.43 9.47 1.52
N MET A 245 -14.25 9.07 1.05
CA MET A 245 -13.73 9.51 -0.27
C MET A 245 -14.61 9.01 -1.41
N LEU A 246 -15.00 7.74 -1.37
CA LEU A 246 -15.79 7.10 -2.43
C LEU A 246 -17.23 7.61 -2.46
N ASP A 247 -17.92 7.66 -1.32
CA ASP A 247 -19.35 7.92 -1.25
C ASP A 247 -19.70 9.41 -1.08
N LYS A 248 -18.86 10.16 -0.35
CA LYS A 248 -19.14 11.55 0.01
C LYS A 248 -18.21 12.56 -0.67
N GLY A 249 -17.26 12.07 -1.50
CA GLY A 249 -16.32 12.95 -2.21
C GLY A 249 -15.33 13.66 -1.27
N LEU A 250 -14.93 13.03 -0.16
CA LEU A 250 -13.94 13.60 0.75
C LEU A 250 -12.62 13.83 0.01
N ARG A 251 -12.12 15.06 0.01
CA ARG A 251 -10.90 15.45 -0.72
C ARG A 251 -9.74 15.80 0.19
N ARG A 252 -10.02 16.08 1.47
CA ARG A 252 -9.03 16.54 2.45
C ARG A 252 -9.41 16.09 3.86
N TYR A 253 -8.44 15.51 4.59
CA TYR A 253 -8.62 15.07 5.98
C TYR A 253 -7.28 14.91 6.70
N GLY A 254 -7.27 15.20 8.01
CA GLY A 254 -6.16 14.87 8.92
C GLY A 254 -5.00 15.88 8.98
N TRP A 255 -5.07 16.95 8.21
CA TRP A 255 -4.01 17.99 8.12
C TRP A 255 -4.56 19.38 7.83
#